data_6fb7a9f305751dabd440a43377bc7691
#
_entry.id   6fb7a9f305751dabd440a43377bc7691
#
_cell.length_a   1.000
_cell.length_b   1.000
_cell.length_c   1.000
_cell.angle_alpha   90.00
_cell.angle_beta   90.00
_cell.angle_gamma   90.00
#
_symmetry.space_group_name_H-M   'P 1'
#
loop_
_entity.id
_entity.type
_entity.pdbx_description
1 polymer ?
#
loop_
_entity_poly.entity_id
_entity_poly.type
_entity_poly.pdbx_seq_one_letter_code
_entity_poly.pdbx_strand_id
1 'polypeptide(L)'
;MSRANKSQCTAVVLSAALMAISLDASAAPQAVQTPTDRNDTVEVTLDRRAPPVAVMIFNKASGGYDTAAPLKWGENSWTCTSATDPAAGACPTEPIWASSSSPTSIKLEFKEETTGATIVLNLEGTKVDVIHINCSDILIPGEIVSPGTAIERYGSWHAVCSPSKNINADGNQLTVKIPTGELKKIPTGGVWKANLVLDLRQRKDTETFPKIAVFKAAIKLDVIDKNNIQIYLPEFTSATPTVDLKLRKLPNGSRMSGTSNVDMCLYDGYNSQSTWFDVSASDGLTVDRRDKGQYSVLLDSDKSGAYESRIDYNVSLTYAGKKIALPNNETVRLQGVNNSAGRSVSLPGISVPVVCTPTPLTLETPEFQSVWKRPGKYSNKLTITFTPSSASL
;
A
#
# COMPACT_ATOMS: atom_id res chain seq x y z
N MET A 1 84.27 10.44 10.65
CA MET A 1 84.54 10.07 9.27
C MET A 1 83.51 9.11 8.78
N SER A 2 82.85 9.43 7.77
CA SER A 2 82.03 8.71 6.77
C SER A 2 80.60 9.36 6.67
N ARG A 3 80.45 9.96 5.54
CA ARG A 3 79.20 10.66 5.10
C ARG A 3 78.19 9.60 4.65
N ALA A 4 76.97 9.69 5.13
CA ALA A 4 75.85 8.98 4.58
C ALA A 4 75.10 9.89 3.55
N ASN A 5 75.07 9.42 2.34
CA ASN A 5 74.40 10.05 1.19
C ASN A 5 72.88 9.75 1.25
N LYS A 6 72.03 10.76 1.29
CA LYS A 6 70.59 10.61 1.15
C LYS A 6 70.23 10.61 -0.34
N SER A 7 69.79 9.47 -0.84
CA SER A 7 69.17 9.35 -2.16
C SER A 7 67.66 9.70 -2.02
N GLN A 8 67.22 10.75 -2.72
CA GLN A 8 65.81 11.08 -2.86
C GLN A 8 65.23 10.27 -4.02
N CYS A 9 64.28 9.38 -3.70
CA CYS A 9 63.46 8.75 -4.71
C CYS A 9 62.24 9.65 -5.00
N THR A 10 62.23 10.26 -6.19
CA THR A 10 61.10 10.98 -6.72
C THR A 10 60.11 9.96 -7.31
N ALA A 11 58.92 9.79 -6.67
CA ALA A 11 57.86 8.96 -7.16
C ALA A 11 57.06 9.77 -8.21
N VAL A 12 57.16 9.35 -9.47
CA VAL A 12 56.28 9.84 -10.54
C VAL A 12 54.96 9.09 -10.47
N VAL A 13 53.89 9.76 -10.06
CA VAL A 13 52.53 9.21 -10.12
C VAL A 13 52.02 9.38 -11.54
N LEU A 14 52.00 8.28 -12.29
CA LEU A 14 51.33 8.21 -13.58
C LEU A 14 49.81 8.05 -13.35
N SER A 15 49.02 9.11 -13.47
CA SER A 15 47.55 9.05 -13.47
C SER A 15 47.09 8.49 -14.82
N ALA A 16 46.79 7.19 -14.85
CA ALA A 16 46.07 6.59 -15.98
C ALA A 16 44.60 6.95 -15.89
N ALA A 17 44.15 7.90 -16.70
CA ALA A 17 42.72 8.18 -16.91
C ALA A 17 42.12 7.02 -17.72
N LEU A 18 41.43 6.09 -17.05
CA LEU A 18 40.55 5.14 -17.73
C LEU A 18 39.34 5.92 -18.26
N MET A 19 39.32 6.24 -19.57
CA MET A 19 38.12 6.55 -20.31
C MET A 19 37.28 5.26 -20.37
N ALA A 20 36.25 5.16 -19.54
CA ALA A 20 35.18 4.19 -19.73
C ALA A 20 34.41 4.58 -21.01
N ILE A 21 34.75 3.95 -22.12
CA ILE A 21 33.91 3.97 -23.32
C ILE A 21 32.70 3.11 -22.96
N SER A 22 31.58 3.77 -22.61
CA SER A 22 30.27 3.12 -22.58
C SER A 22 29.96 2.74 -24.04
N LEU A 23 30.23 1.48 -24.37
CA LEU A 23 29.63 0.86 -25.54
C LEU A 23 28.13 0.73 -25.23
N ASP A 24 27.34 1.66 -25.72
CA ASP A 24 25.91 1.43 -25.90
C ASP A 24 25.78 0.23 -26.84
N ALA A 25 25.62 -0.94 -26.24
CA ALA A 25 25.27 -2.14 -26.98
C ALA A 25 23.84 -1.93 -27.49
N SER A 26 23.74 -1.30 -28.66
CA SER A 26 22.49 -1.29 -29.45
C SER A 26 22.11 -2.76 -29.63
N ALA A 27 21.08 -3.20 -28.93
CA ALA A 27 20.58 -4.56 -29.07
C ALA A 27 20.28 -4.77 -30.55
N ALA A 28 20.90 -5.78 -31.13
CA ALA A 28 20.67 -6.12 -32.54
C ALA A 28 19.16 -6.39 -32.73
N PRO A 29 18.56 -5.85 -33.80
CA PRO A 29 17.13 -6.04 -34.04
C PRO A 29 16.79 -7.53 -34.13
N GLN A 30 15.75 -7.95 -33.40
CA GLN A 30 15.33 -9.35 -33.36
C GLN A 30 14.38 -9.62 -34.51
N ALA A 31 14.65 -10.68 -35.29
CA ALA A 31 13.83 -11.05 -36.44
C ALA A 31 12.60 -11.87 -36.06
N VAL A 32 12.70 -12.67 -35.00
CA VAL A 32 11.63 -13.57 -34.55
C VAL A 32 11.62 -13.67 -33.01
N GLN A 33 10.45 -13.52 -32.42
CA GLN A 33 10.19 -13.80 -31.00
C GLN A 33 8.94 -14.68 -30.88
N THR A 34 9.13 -15.94 -30.51
CA THR A 34 8.01 -16.86 -30.29
C THR A 34 7.22 -16.44 -29.05
N PRO A 35 5.88 -16.42 -29.12
CA PRO A 35 5.04 -16.23 -27.94
C PRO A 35 5.34 -17.28 -26.86
N THR A 36 5.41 -16.84 -25.61
CA THR A 36 5.65 -17.70 -24.44
C THR A 36 4.74 -17.30 -23.30
N ASP A 37 4.52 -18.23 -22.38
CA ASP A 37 3.83 -17.93 -21.13
C ASP A 37 4.57 -16.85 -20.33
N ARG A 38 3.78 -15.98 -19.68
CA ARG A 38 4.29 -14.87 -18.89
C ARG A 38 3.69 -14.90 -17.48
N ASN A 39 4.55 -14.68 -16.48
CA ASN A 39 4.17 -14.60 -15.08
C ASN A 39 4.83 -13.36 -14.47
N ASP A 40 4.06 -12.29 -14.31
CA ASP A 40 4.54 -11.03 -13.75
C ASP A 40 4.07 -10.88 -12.30
N THR A 41 4.85 -10.17 -11.49
CA THR A 41 4.47 -9.74 -10.15
C THR A 41 4.47 -8.21 -10.13
N VAL A 42 3.38 -7.62 -9.66
CA VAL A 42 3.20 -6.17 -9.56
C VAL A 42 2.93 -5.84 -8.11
N GLU A 43 3.86 -5.17 -7.45
CA GLU A 43 3.71 -4.70 -6.06
C GLU A 43 3.82 -3.18 -6.04
N VAL A 44 2.80 -2.51 -5.49
CA VAL A 44 2.74 -1.05 -5.44
C VAL A 44 2.22 -0.60 -4.08
N THR A 45 2.96 0.30 -3.43
CA THR A 45 2.49 1.02 -2.25
C THR A 45 1.91 2.36 -2.70
N LEU A 46 0.72 2.70 -2.23
CA LEU A 46 0.03 3.93 -2.60
C LEU A 46 -0.76 4.53 -1.43
N ASP A 47 -0.87 5.87 -1.45
CA ASP A 47 -1.81 6.58 -0.60
C ASP A 47 -3.20 6.54 -1.24
N ARG A 48 -4.20 6.07 -0.51
CA ARG A 48 -5.59 5.96 -0.97
C ARG A 48 -6.16 7.28 -1.52
N ARG A 49 -5.77 8.42 -0.95
CA ARG A 49 -6.26 9.74 -1.36
C ARG A 49 -5.49 10.37 -2.51
N ALA A 50 -4.24 9.97 -2.69
CA ALA A 50 -3.36 10.45 -3.74
C ALA A 50 -2.77 9.27 -4.54
N PRO A 51 -3.61 8.39 -5.12
CA PRO A 51 -3.10 7.28 -5.90
C PRO A 51 -2.39 7.79 -7.16
N PRO A 52 -1.46 7.00 -7.73
CA PRO A 52 -0.78 7.35 -8.97
C PRO A 52 -1.77 7.49 -10.13
N VAL A 53 -1.32 8.08 -11.23
CA VAL A 53 -2.12 8.24 -12.48
C VAL A 53 -2.62 6.88 -12.99
N ALA A 54 -1.78 5.86 -12.89
CA ALA A 54 -2.16 4.47 -13.16
C ALA A 54 -1.17 3.51 -12.49
N VAL A 55 -1.61 2.29 -12.24
CA VAL A 55 -0.75 1.15 -11.91
C VAL A 55 -0.66 0.26 -13.14
N MET A 56 0.55 0.10 -13.68
CA MET A 56 0.80 -0.73 -14.87
C MET A 56 0.89 -2.20 -14.45
N ILE A 57 0.09 -3.06 -15.09
CA ILE A 57 0.12 -4.51 -14.87
C ILE A 57 0.96 -5.17 -15.96
N PHE A 58 0.63 -4.92 -17.23
CA PHE A 58 1.49 -5.22 -18.35
C PHE A 58 1.84 -3.93 -19.06
N ASN A 59 3.12 -3.74 -19.36
CA ASN A 59 3.60 -2.54 -20.06
C ASN A 59 4.28 -2.96 -21.35
N LYS A 60 3.57 -2.81 -22.47
CA LYS A 60 4.04 -3.20 -23.82
C LYS A 60 4.56 -4.65 -23.85
N ALA A 61 3.85 -5.55 -23.21
CA ALA A 61 4.20 -6.98 -23.16
C ALA A 61 4.03 -7.60 -24.56
N SER A 62 5.11 -8.15 -25.13
CA SER A 62 5.10 -8.71 -26.48
C SER A 62 4.20 -9.94 -26.60
N GLY A 63 3.37 -9.97 -27.64
CA GLY A 63 2.60 -11.12 -28.08
C GLY A 63 3.34 -12.03 -29.05
N GLY A 64 4.66 -11.84 -29.22
CA GLY A 64 5.47 -12.46 -30.24
C GLY A 64 5.49 -11.65 -31.54
N TYR A 65 6.49 -11.88 -32.38
CA TYR A 65 6.59 -11.32 -33.72
C TYR A 65 7.43 -12.22 -34.64
N ASP A 66 7.20 -12.10 -35.95
CA ASP A 66 7.92 -12.84 -36.99
C ASP A 66 8.00 -11.98 -38.25
N THR A 67 9.18 -11.44 -38.54
CA THR A 67 9.40 -10.54 -39.69
C THR A 67 9.33 -11.27 -41.03
N ALA A 68 9.55 -12.61 -41.05
CA ALA A 68 9.45 -13.41 -42.26
C ALA A 68 8.00 -13.87 -42.54
N ALA A 69 7.13 -13.89 -41.51
CA ALA A 69 5.73 -14.25 -41.61
C ALA A 69 4.85 -13.29 -40.78
N PRO A 70 4.70 -12.01 -41.20
CA PRO A 70 4.12 -10.96 -40.38
C PRO A 70 2.77 -11.29 -39.77
N LEU A 71 1.83 -11.85 -40.54
CA LEU A 71 0.49 -12.14 -40.07
C LEU A 71 0.42 -13.33 -39.11
N LYS A 72 1.51 -14.09 -38.96
CA LYS A 72 1.56 -15.24 -38.06
C LYS A 72 1.26 -14.83 -36.60
N TRP A 73 1.82 -13.71 -36.14
CA TRP A 73 1.61 -13.19 -34.78
C TRP A 73 1.18 -11.71 -34.75
N GLY A 74 1.23 -10.98 -35.86
CA GLY A 74 0.71 -9.63 -35.98
C GLY A 74 -0.82 -9.54 -35.82
N GLU A 75 -1.53 -10.67 -35.90
CA GLU A 75 -2.98 -10.75 -35.68
C GLU A 75 -3.35 -11.44 -34.36
N ASN A 76 -2.38 -11.65 -33.47
CA ASN A 76 -2.63 -12.18 -32.14
C ASN A 76 -3.53 -11.23 -31.32
N SER A 77 -4.29 -11.84 -30.41
CA SER A 77 -5.20 -11.13 -29.51
C SER A 77 -5.16 -11.74 -28.11
N TRP A 78 -5.58 -10.97 -27.12
CA TRP A 78 -5.72 -11.47 -25.74
C TRP A 78 -7.19 -11.53 -25.37
N THR A 79 -7.57 -12.58 -24.67
CA THR A 79 -8.94 -12.78 -24.16
C THR A 79 -8.90 -13.16 -22.69
N CYS A 80 -9.99 -12.89 -22.00
CA CYS A 80 -10.19 -13.42 -20.65
C CYS A 80 -10.58 -14.90 -20.69
N THR A 81 -10.44 -15.58 -19.56
CA THR A 81 -10.92 -16.97 -19.39
C THR A 81 -12.41 -17.03 -19.08
N SER A 82 -13.01 -15.92 -18.63
CA SER A 82 -14.44 -15.76 -18.36
C SER A 82 -14.92 -14.39 -18.82
N ALA A 83 -16.16 -14.32 -19.32
CA ALA A 83 -16.80 -13.05 -19.66
C ALA A 83 -17.46 -12.36 -18.45
N THR A 84 -17.72 -13.08 -17.36
CA THR A 84 -18.54 -12.61 -16.23
C THR A 84 -17.89 -12.77 -14.85
N ASP A 85 -17.02 -13.77 -14.67
CA ASP A 85 -16.35 -14.02 -13.40
C ASP A 85 -15.09 -13.16 -13.26
N PRO A 86 -15.07 -12.17 -12.33
CA PRO A 86 -13.94 -11.27 -12.14
C PRO A 86 -12.76 -11.86 -11.34
N ALA A 87 -12.86 -13.09 -10.83
CA ALA A 87 -11.83 -13.68 -9.95
C ALA A 87 -10.44 -13.76 -10.61
N ALA A 88 -10.38 -13.97 -11.93
CA ALA A 88 -9.14 -13.98 -12.71
C ALA A 88 -9.17 -12.99 -13.90
N GLY A 89 -10.15 -12.11 -13.92
CA GLY A 89 -10.39 -11.15 -14.99
C GLY A 89 -11.56 -11.54 -15.88
N ALA A 90 -12.57 -10.67 -15.96
CA ALA A 90 -13.74 -10.81 -16.81
C ALA A 90 -13.72 -9.81 -17.96
N CYS A 91 -13.63 -10.29 -19.18
CA CYS A 91 -13.70 -9.55 -20.44
C CYS A 91 -14.09 -10.51 -21.58
N PRO A 92 -14.17 -10.10 -22.86
CA PRO A 92 -14.46 -11.03 -23.96
C PRO A 92 -13.55 -12.27 -23.96
N THR A 93 -14.16 -13.44 -24.17
CA THR A 93 -13.46 -14.74 -24.15
C THR A 93 -13.05 -15.23 -25.54
N GLU A 94 -13.58 -14.58 -26.57
CA GLU A 94 -13.27 -14.91 -27.97
C GLU A 94 -12.73 -13.67 -28.70
N PRO A 95 -11.78 -13.88 -29.63
CA PRO A 95 -11.32 -12.79 -30.48
C PRO A 95 -12.43 -12.30 -31.40
N ILE A 96 -12.46 -11.00 -31.66
CA ILE A 96 -13.45 -10.35 -32.52
C ILE A 96 -12.77 -9.49 -33.58
N TRP A 97 -13.43 -9.36 -34.73
CA TRP A 97 -13.11 -8.30 -35.67
C TRP A 97 -13.79 -7.01 -35.20
N ALA A 98 -13.00 -5.98 -34.89
CA ALA A 98 -13.53 -4.68 -34.51
C ALA A 98 -12.72 -3.55 -35.15
N SER A 99 -13.40 -2.51 -35.59
CA SER A 99 -12.80 -1.26 -36.06
C SER A 99 -12.59 -0.23 -34.94
N SER A 100 -13.05 -0.55 -33.72
CA SER A 100 -12.97 0.35 -32.57
C SER A 100 -11.56 0.47 -32.01
N SER A 101 -11.15 1.69 -31.69
CA SER A 101 -9.92 2.02 -30.97
C SER A 101 -10.11 2.10 -29.45
N SER A 102 -11.28 1.69 -28.92
CA SER A 102 -11.55 1.75 -27.49
C SER A 102 -10.80 0.65 -26.74
N PRO A 103 -10.21 0.96 -25.58
CA PRO A 103 -9.64 -0.05 -24.68
C PRO A 103 -10.69 -1.06 -24.23
N THR A 104 -10.26 -2.29 -23.96
CA THR A 104 -11.08 -3.32 -23.31
C THR A 104 -11.18 -3.02 -21.82
N SER A 105 -12.38 -3.04 -21.27
CA SER A 105 -12.60 -3.04 -19.82
C SER A 105 -12.49 -4.46 -19.29
N ILE A 106 -11.53 -4.69 -18.37
CA ILE A 106 -11.32 -5.98 -17.70
C ILE A 106 -11.77 -5.82 -16.27
N LYS A 107 -12.85 -6.49 -15.84
CA LYS A 107 -13.28 -6.50 -14.45
C LYS A 107 -12.42 -7.50 -13.67
N LEU A 108 -11.75 -7.04 -12.61
CA LEU A 108 -10.89 -7.87 -11.78
C LEU A 108 -11.24 -7.70 -10.30
N GLU A 109 -11.48 -8.82 -9.61
CA GLU A 109 -11.74 -8.83 -8.19
C GLU A 109 -10.44 -8.73 -7.40
N PHE A 110 -10.39 -7.76 -6.48
CA PHE A 110 -9.35 -7.61 -5.47
C PHE A 110 -9.91 -8.01 -4.12
N LYS A 111 -9.11 -8.75 -3.35
CA LYS A 111 -9.44 -9.17 -2.00
C LYS A 111 -8.43 -8.59 -1.01
N GLU A 112 -8.93 -7.98 0.06
CA GLU A 112 -8.12 -7.49 1.17
C GLU A 112 -7.71 -8.67 2.07
N GLU A 113 -6.41 -8.74 2.39
CA GLU A 113 -5.78 -9.91 3.00
C GLU A 113 -6.26 -10.19 4.44
N THR A 114 -6.47 -9.14 5.23
CA THR A 114 -6.79 -9.24 6.67
C THR A 114 -8.30 -9.39 6.91
N THR A 115 -9.11 -8.59 6.23
CA THR A 115 -10.57 -8.55 6.43
C THR A 115 -11.31 -9.52 5.54
N GLY A 116 -10.71 -9.91 4.41
CA GLY A 116 -11.37 -10.65 3.35
C GLY A 116 -12.38 -9.84 2.53
N ALA A 117 -12.43 -8.51 2.73
CA ALA A 117 -13.28 -7.62 1.94
C ALA A 117 -12.89 -7.69 0.46
N THR A 118 -13.88 -7.62 -0.44
CA THR A 118 -13.65 -7.67 -1.89
C THR A 118 -14.12 -6.41 -2.58
N ILE A 119 -13.47 -6.08 -3.70
CA ILE A 119 -13.89 -5.03 -4.63
C ILE A 119 -13.54 -5.43 -6.06
N VAL A 120 -14.42 -5.10 -7.00
CA VAL A 120 -14.14 -5.27 -8.42
C VAL A 120 -13.69 -3.94 -9.01
N LEU A 121 -12.48 -3.92 -9.60
CA LEU A 121 -11.94 -2.77 -10.32
C LEU A 121 -11.99 -3.03 -11.83
N ASN A 122 -12.19 -1.98 -12.63
CA ASN A 122 -12.15 -2.04 -14.08
C ASN A 122 -10.75 -1.63 -14.57
N LEU A 123 -9.98 -2.59 -15.04
CA LEU A 123 -8.70 -2.38 -15.68
C LEU A 123 -8.91 -1.98 -17.14
N GLU A 124 -7.98 -1.20 -17.68
CA GLU A 124 -7.95 -0.86 -19.11
C GLU A 124 -6.90 -1.71 -19.81
N GLY A 125 -7.33 -2.52 -20.76
CA GLY A 125 -6.48 -3.32 -21.65
C GLY A 125 -6.41 -2.72 -23.04
N THR A 126 -5.20 -2.50 -23.57
CA THR A 126 -4.97 -2.04 -24.95
C THR A 126 -3.94 -2.91 -25.64
N LYS A 127 -4.17 -3.14 -26.93
CA LYS A 127 -3.23 -3.77 -27.85
C LYS A 127 -2.75 -2.74 -28.85
N VAL A 128 -1.47 -2.76 -29.20
CA VAL A 128 -0.88 -2.02 -30.30
C VAL A 128 -0.20 -2.98 -31.27
N ASP A 129 -0.28 -2.68 -32.56
CA ASP A 129 0.38 -3.46 -33.61
C ASP A 129 1.76 -2.87 -33.91
N VAL A 130 2.76 -3.72 -34.13
CA VAL A 130 4.17 -3.35 -34.20
C VAL A 130 4.80 -3.95 -35.47
N ILE A 131 5.71 -3.19 -36.10
CA ILE A 131 6.59 -3.68 -37.17
C ILE A 131 8.04 -3.73 -36.67
N HIS A 132 8.80 -4.74 -37.12
CA HIS A 132 10.24 -4.85 -36.86
C HIS A 132 11.08 -4.77 -38.14
N ILE A 133 10.44 -4.40 -39.27
CA ILE A 133 11.07 -4.06 -40.54
C ILE A 133 10.60 -2.65 -40.95
N ASN A 134 11.49 -1.76 -41.37
CA ASN A 134 11.12 -0.46 -41.89
C ASN A 134 10.87 -0.47 -43.43
N CYS A 135 10.50 0.66 -44.01
CA CYS A 135 10.20 0.80 -45.41
C CYS A 135 11.39 0.50 -46.36
N SER A 136 12.60 0.46 -45.86
CA SER A 136 13.83 0.08 -46.59
C SER A 136 14.20 -1.40 -46.37
N ASP A 137 13.32 -2.21 -45.85
CA ASP A 137 13.52 -3.65 -45.54
C ASP A 137 14.66 -3.89 -44.52
N ILE A 138 14.91 -2.91 -43.65
CA ILE A 138 15.91 -2.98 -42.60
C ILE A 138 15.23 -3.34 -41.29
N LEU A 139 15.82 -4.27 -40.51
CA LEU A 139 15.36 -4.63 -39.17
C LEU A 139 15.47 -3.45 -38.20
N ILE A 140 14.44 -3.22 -37.42
CA ILE A 140 14.33 -2.18 -36.39
C ILE A 140 13.89 -2.77 -35.04
N PRO A 141 14.13 -2.07 -33.90
CA PRO A 141 13.75 -2.57 -32.56
C PRO A 141 12.26 -2.77 -32.31
N GLY A 142 11.43 -2.28 -33.19
CA GLY A 142 9.96 -2.32 -33.11
C GLY A 142 9.37 -0.91 -33.12
N GLU A 143 8.45 -0.68 -34.05
CA GLU A 143 7.72 0.58 -34.21
C GLU A 143 6.22 0.33 -34.16
N ILE A 144 5.49 1.14 -33.36
CA ILE A 144 4.04 1.06 -33.23
C ILE A 144 3.41 1.68 -34.46
N VAL A 145 2.56 0.94 -35.16
CA VAL A 145 1.89 1.37 -36.39
C VAL A 145 0.37 1.52 -36.26
N SER A 146 -0.18 1.20 -35.08
CA SER A 146 -1.61 1.35 -34.82
C SER A 146 -1.89 2.25 -33.63
N PRO A 147 -3.08 2.88 -33.52
CA PRO A 147 -3.59 3.37 -32.27
C PRO A 147 -3.82 2.18 -31.31
N GLY A 148 -3.91 2.47 -30.00
CA GLY A 148 -4.32 1.46 -29.03
C GLY A 148 -5.74 0.96 -29.35
N THR A 149 -5.93 -0.35 -29.42
CA THR A 149 -7.21 -1.02 -29.72
C THR A 149 -7.60 -1.97 -28.60
N ALA A 150 -8.82 -2.52 -28.68
CA ALA A 150 -9.26 -3.61 -27.81
C ALA A 150 -8.31 -4.80 -27.85
N ILE A 151 -8.07 -5.47 -26.71
CA ILE A 151 -7.10 -6.57 -26.64
C ILE A 151 -7.57 -7.81 -27.37
N GLU A 152 -8.89 -8.05 -27.47
CA GLU A 152 -9.52 -9.16 -28.16
C GLU A 152 -9.63 -8.96 -29.68
N ARG A 153 -9.24 -7.80 -30.20
CA ARG A 153 -9.25 -7.53 -31.64
C ARG A 153 -8.15 -8.34 -32.35
N TYR A 154 -8.52 -9.14 -33.36
CA TYR A 154 -7.55 -9.93 -34.13
C TYR A 154 -7.02 -9.26 -35.40
N GLY A 155 -7.60 -8.18 -35.91
CA GLY A 155 -7.07 -7.47 -37.07
C GLY A 155 -5.73 -6.79 -36.76
N SER A 156 -4.88 -6.64 -37.79
CA SER A 156 -3.61 -5.93 -37.70
C SER A 156 -3.60 -4.69 -38.58
N TRP A 157 -2.75 -3.75 -38.23
CA TRP A 157 -2.44 -2.55 -39.02
C TRP A 157 -1.22 -2.79 -39.89
N HIS A 158 -0.96 -1.85 -40.80
CA HIS A 158 0.21 -1.85 -41.65
C HIS A 158 0.83 -0.44 -41.74
N ALA A 159 2.13 -0.36 -41.93
CA ALA A 159 2.81 0.89 -42.29
C ALA A 159 2.71 1.10 -43.81
N VAL A 160 2.33 2.30 -44.21
CA VAL A 160 2.27 2.68 -45.62
C VAL A 160 3.63 3.28 -45.99
N CYS A 161 4.39 2.62 -46.85
CA CYS A 161 5.71 3.04 -47.31
C CYS A 161 5.65 3.80 -48.64
N SER A 162 4.75 3.39 -49.52
CA SER A 162 4.48 4.04 -50.82
C SER A 162 3.09 3.61 -51.30
N PRO A 163 2.56 4.22 -52.37
CA PRO A 163 1.26 3.79 -52.92
C PRO A 163 1.15 2.31 -53.29
N SER A 164 2.30 1.65 -53.46
CA SER A 164 2.36 0.21 -53.85
C SER A 164 3.06 -0.67 -52.84
N LYS A 165 3.51 -0.13 -51.68
CA LYS A 165 4.23 -0.90 -50.66
C LYS A 165 3.65 -0.65 -49.26
N ASN A 166 3.07 -1.69 -48.68
CA ASN A 166 2.66 -1.73 -47.27
C ASN A 166 3.49 -2.78 -46.54
N ILE A 167 3.76 -2.52 -45.24
CA ILE A 167 4.38 -3.46 -44.35
C ILE A 167 3.34 -3.81 -43.31
N ASN A 168 2.90 -5.08 -43.28
CA ASN A 168 1.98 -5.56 -42.25
C ASN A 168 2.68 -5.61 -40.89
N ALA A 169 1.95 -5.35 -39.82
CA ALA A 169 2.45 -5.59 -38.49
C ALA A 169 2.84 -7.06 -38.33
N ASP A 170 4.03 -7.30 -37.82
CA ASP A 170 4.62 -8.61 -37.64
C ASP A 170 4.48 -9.12 -36.18
N GLY A 171 4.02 -8.25 -35.28
CA GLY A 171 3.76 -8.53 -33.89
C GLY A 171 2.84 -7.50 -33.25
N ASN A 172 2.56 -7.72 -31.96
CA ASN A 172 1.75 -6.83 -31.16
C ASN A 172 2.20 -6.80 -29.71
N GLN A 173 1.78 -5.75 -28.98
CA GLN A 173 2.12 -5.52 -27.60
C GLN A 173 0.87 -5.23 -26.79
N LEU A 174 0.82 -5.85 -25.59
CA LEU A 174 -0.24 -5.69 -24.60
C LEU A 174 0.14 -4.65 -23.56
N THR A 175 -0.77 -3.74 -23.26
CA THR A 175 -0.72 -2.87 -22.09
C THR A 175 -1.98 -3.05 -21.28
N VAL A 176 -1.84 -3.34 -19.98
CA VAL A 176 -2.95 -3.40 -19.02
C VAL A 176 -2.60 -2.53 -17.83
N LYS A 177 -3.52 -1.67 -17.42
CA LYS A 177 -3.33 -0.75 -16.29
C LYS A 177 -4.59 -0.61 -15.45
N ILE A 178 -4.41 -0.24 -14.18
CA ILE A 178 -5.50 0.20 -13.31
C ILE A 178 -5.47 1.73 -13.30
N PRO A 179 -6.49 2.41 -13.83
CA PRO A 179 -6.52 3.88 -13.86
C PRO A 179 -6.82 4.46 -12.46
N THR A 180 -6.39 5.70 -12.21
CA THR A 180 -6.60 6.43 -10.95
C THR A 180 -8.05 6.39 -10.47
N GLY A 181 -9.01 6.51 -11.40
CA GLY A 181 -10.44 6.49 -11.05
C GLY A 181 -10.88 5.19 -10.39
N GLU A 182 -10.28 4.07 -10.77
CA GLU A 182 -10.54 2.76 -10.16
C GLU A 182 -9.83 2.61 -8.82
N LEU A 183 -8.55 3.03 -8.74
CA LEU A 183 -7.79 3.00 -7.47
C LEU A 183 -8.50 3.79 -6.35
N LYS A 184 -9.17 4.88 -6.68
CA LYS A 184 -9.96 5.70 -5.72
C LYS A 184 -11.19 4.99 -5.16
N LYS A 185 -11.67 3.92 -5.80
CA LYS A 185 -12.81 3.13 -5.33
C LYS A 185 -12.46 2.19 -4.19
N ILE A 186 -11.18 1.91 -3.95
CA ILE A 186 -10.73 1.05 -2.86
C ILE A 186 -11.26 1.62 -1.53
N PRO A 187 -12.05 0.86 -0.75
CA PRO A 187 -12.84 1.43 0.34
C PRO A 187 -12.02 1.75 1.59
N THR A 188 -10.90 1.06 1.81
CA THR A 188 -10.07 1.19 3.01
C THR A 188 -8.60 0.91 2.70
N GLY A 189 -7.71 1.34 3.58
CA GLY A 189 -6.33 0.87 3.59
C GLY A 189 -6.24 -0.64 3.86
N GLY A 190 -5.10 -1.24 3.53
CA GLY A 190 -4.85 -2.67 3.68
C GLY A 190 -4.07 -3.23 2.49
N VAL A 191 -3.83 -4.53 2.52
CA VAL A 191 -3.13 -5.26 1.45
C VAL A 191 -4.16 -5.90 0.52
N TRP A 192 -4.33 -5.33 -0.67
CA TRP A 192 -5.28 -5.79 -1.68
C TRP A 192 -4.59 -6.64 -2.73
N LYS A 193 -5.04 -7.86 -2.93
CA LYS A 193 -4.45 -8.85 -3.86
C LYS A 193 -5.43 -9.26 -4.94
N ALA A 194 -4.90 -9.48 -6.15
CA ALA A 194 -5.64 -10.04 -7.29
C ALA A 194 -4.70 -10.84 -8.19
N ASN A 195 -5.28 -11.73 -9.01
CA ASN A 195 -4.57 -12.48 -10.02
C ASN A 195 -5.26 -12.29 -11.37
N LEU A 196 -4.58 -11.70 -12.33
CA LEU A 196 -5.07 -11.56 -13.69
C LEU A 196 -4.55 -12.70 -14.55
N VAL A 197 -5.42 -13.28 -15.37
CA VAL A 197 -5.08 -14.32 -16.35
C VAL A 197 -5.69 -13.96 -17.70
N LEU A 198 -4.84 -13.85 -18.72
CA LEU A 198 -5.26 -13.63 -20.11
C LEU A 198 -4.70 -14.72 -21.01
N ASP A 199 -5.52 -15.24 -21.91
CA ASP A 199 -5.11 -16.18 -22.95
C ASP A 199 -4.64 -15.40 -24.17
N LEU A 200 -3.42 -15.63 -24.62
CA LEU A 200 -2.92 -15.16 -25.92
C LEU A 200 -3.37 -16.15 -27.00
N ARG A 201 -4.11 -15.64 -27.98
CA ARG A 201 -4.69 -16.43 -29.07
C ARG A 201 -4.11 -16.01 -30.41
N GLN A 202 -3.73 -16.99 -31.21
CA GLN A 202 -3.25 -16.79 -32.57
C GLN A 202 -4.43 -16.91 -33.54
N ARG A 203 -4.57 -15.95 -34.48
CA ARG A 203 -5.48 -16.13 -35.60
C ARG A 203 -4.85 -17.08 -36.61
N LYS A 204 -5.50 -18.21 -36.91
CA LYS A 204 -5.13 -19.12 -38.01
C LYS A 204 -5.99 -18.91 -39.26
N ASP A 205 -7.27 -18.63 -39.04
CA ASP A 205 -8.25 -18.32 -40.08
C ASP A 205 -9.37 -17.44 -39.47
N THR A 206 -10.50 -17.30 -40.11
CA THR A 206 -11.61 -16.45 -39.63
C THR A 206 -12.37 -17.02 -38.44
N GLU A 207 -12.18 -18.31 -38.14
CA GLU A 207 -12.96 -19.03 -37.12
C GLU A 207 -12.08 -19.75 -36.08
N THR A 208 -10.76 -19.85 -36.35
CA THR A 208 -9.85 -20.66 -35.53
C THR A 208 -8.82 -19.77 -34.79
N PHE A 209 -8.95 -19.75 -33.48
CA PHE A 209 -8.12 -18.94 -32.60
C PHE A 209 -7.50 -19.77 -31.45
N PRO A 210 -6.55 -20.69 -31.73
CA PRO A 210 -5.92 -21.48 -30.68
C PRO A 210 -5.20 -20.63 -29.69
N LYS A 211 -5.29 -21.01 -28.42
CA LYS A 211 -4.46 -20.46 -27.35
C LYS A 211 -3.01 -20.92 -27.55
N ILE A 212 -2.08 -19.98 -27.56
CA ILE A 212 -0.66 -20.23 -27.80
C ILE A 212 0.22 -19.84 -26.60
N ALA A 213 -0.28 -19.02 -25.68
CA ALA A 213 0.39 -18.68 -24.43
C ALA A 213 -0.62 -18.17 -23.39
N VAL A 214 -0.19 -18.07 -22.13
CA VAL A 214 -0.95 -17.51 -21.02
C VAL A 214 -0.16 -16.39 -20.37
N PHE A 215 -0.80 -15.22 -20.21
CA PHE A 215 -0.23 -14.08 -19.50
C PHE A 215 -0.87 -13.98 -18.12
N LYS A 216 -0.06 -14.13 -17.08
CA LYS A 216 -0.51 -14.03 -15.68
C LYS A 216 0.17 -12.86 -14.99
N ALA A 217 -0.55 -12.20 -14.12
CA ALA A 217 0.00 -11.21 -13.22
C ALA A 217 -0.56 -11.39 -11.80
N ALA A 218 0.34 -11.58 -10.83
CA ALA A 218 0.01 -11.48 -9.42
C ALA A 218 0.14 -10.02 -9.00
N ILE A 219 -0.94 -9.43 -8.49
CA ILE A 219 -1.02 -8.00 -8.18
C ILE A 219 -1.19 -7.84 -6.67
N LYS A 220 -0.36 -7.00 -6.06
CA LYS A 220 -0.42 -6.61 -4.67
C LYS A 220 -0.40 -5.08 -4.57
N LEU A 221 -1.45 -4.52 -4.01
CA LEU A 221 -1.57 -3.09 -3.72
C LEU A 221 -1.52 -2.89 -2.20
N ASP A 222 -0.43 -2.29 -1.72
CA ASP A 222 -0.29 -1.85 -0.33
C ASP A 222 -0.92 -0.46 -0.20
N VAL A 223 -2.18 -0.41 0.20
CA VAL A 223 -2.97 0.82 0.25
C VAL A 223 -2.96 1.40 1.66
N ILE A 224 -2.48 2.63 1.81
CA ILE A 224 -2.41 3.33 3.08
C ILE A 224 -3.43 4.47 3.09
N ASP A 225 -4.24 4.53 4.15
CA ASP A 225 -5.23 5.59 4.36
C ASP A 225 -4.83 6.48 5.54
N LYS A 226 -3.81 7.34 5.32
CA LYS A 226 -3.21 8.19 6.36
C LYS A 226 -4.22 9.13 7.04
N ASN A 227 -5.31 9.46 6.38
CA ASN A 227 -6.31 10.37 6.93
C ASN A 227 -7.35 9.68 7.83
N ASN A 228 -7.36 8.36 7.83
CA ASN A 228 -8.23 7.56 8.69
C ASN A 228 -7.47 6.86 9.84
N ILE A 229 -6.24 7.30 10.14
CA ILE A 229 -5.55 6.89 11.37
C ILE A 229 -6.32 7.46 12.56
N GLN A 230 -6.80 6.60 13.46
CA GLN A 230 -7.65 7.05 14.56
C GLN A 230 -7.59 6.16 15.80
N ILE A 231 -7.82 6.79 16.95
CA ILE A 231 -8.07 6.12 18.23
C ILE A 231 -9.57 5.90 18.34
N TYR A 232 -9.98 4.63 18.39
CA TYR A 232 -11.38 4.24 18.51
C TYR A 232 -11.71 3.83 19.95
N LEU A 233 -12.74 4.46 20.50
CA LEU A 233 -13.27 4.21 21.85
C LEU A 233 -14.70 3.68 21.70
N PRO A 234 -14.92 2.36 21.62
CA PRO A 234 -16.22 1.77 21.27
C PRO A 234 -17.33 2.06 22.28
N GLU A 235 -17.00 2.34 23.53
CA GLU A 235 -17.96 2.66 24.59
C GLU A 235 -18.47 4.12 24.52
N PHE A 236 -17.89 4.96 23.66
CA PHE A 236 -18.17 6.39 23.61
C PHE A 236 -18.53 6.85 22.19
N THR A 237 -19.49 7.77 22.13
CA THR A 237 -19.87 8.43 20.87
C THR A 237 -19.14 9.76 20.63
N SER A 238 -18.33 10.21 21.61
CA SER A 238 -17.54 11.45 21.55
C SER A 238 -16.06 11.16 21.54
N ALA A 239 -15.30 11.95 20.78
CA ALA A 239 -13.83 11.92 20.79
C ALA A 239 -13.21 12.45 22.10
N THR A 240 -14.02 13.12 22.96
CA THR A 240 -13.60 13.65 24.27
C THR A 240 -14.55 13.17 25.35
N PRO A 241 -14.57 11.85 25.65
CA PRO A 241 -15.46 11.32 26.68
C PRO A 241 -15.02 11.71 28.09
N THR A 242 -15.96 11.72 29.03
CA THR A 242 -15.66 11.84 30.45
C THR A 242 -15.48 10.44 31.05
N VAL A 243 -14.34 10.20 31.66
CA VAL A 243 -14.02 8.93 32.33
C VAL A 243 -13.89 9.18 33.84
N ASP A 244 -14.65 8.45 34.64
CA ASP A 244 -14.57 8.49 36.11
C ASP A 244 -13.41 7.60 36.58
N LEU A 245 -12.55 8.10 37.47
CA LEU A 245 -11.47 7.33 38.12
C LEU A 245 -12.01 6.29 39.11
N LYS A 246 -13.32 6.26 39.39
CA LYS A 246 -14.00 5.31 40.29
C LYS A 246 -13.36 5.22 41.66
N LEU A 247 -13.09 6.39 42.25
CA LEU A 247 -12.51 6.47 43.59
C LEU A 247 -13.46 5.91 44.63
N ARG A 248 -12.94 5.02 45.48
CA ARG A 248 -13.68 4.36 46.54
C ARG A 248 -12.88 4.32 47.85
N LYS A 249 -13.57 4.38 48.98
CA LYS A 249 -12.96 4.18 50.31
C LYS A 249 -12.57 2.72 50.47
N LEU A 250 -11.38 2.51 51.00
CA LEU A 250 -10.90 1.19 51.39
C LEU A 250 -11.48 0.76 52.76
N PRO A 251 -11.48 -0.54 53.10
CA PRO A 251 -12.06 -1.04 54.34
C PRO A 251 -11.55 -0.40 55.61
N ASN A 252 -10.32 0.16 55.61
CA ASN A 252 -9.75 0.91 56.73
C ASN A 252 -10.33 2.34 56.92
N GLY A 253 -11.23 2.77 56.05
CA GLY A 253 -12.02 3.99 56.12
C GLY A 253 -11.30 5.32 55.89
N SER A 254 -9.98 5.37 55.98
CA SER A 254 -9.18 6.60 55.81
C SER A 254 -8.48 6.75 54.44
N ARG A 255 -8.35 5.64 53.71
CA ARG A 255 -7.69 5.59 52.42
C ARG A 255 -8.68 5.46 51.27
N MET A 256 -8.30 6.02 50.11
CA MET A 256 -9.01 5.92 48.89
C MET A 256 -8.09 5.38 47.79
N SER A 257 -8.63 4.64 46.85
CA SER A 257 -8.01 4.23 45.59
C SER A 257 -9.07 4.11 44.51
N GLY A 258 -8.66 4.00 43.25
CA GLY A 258 -9.59 3.79 42.14
C GLY A 258 -8.94 3.13 40.96
N THR A 259 -9.75 2.44 40.18
CA THR A 259 -9.32 1.83 38.91
C THR A 259 -10.43 1.97 37.90
N SER A 260 -10.12 2.52 36.73
CA SER A 260 -11.03 2.63 35.61
C SER A 260 -10.38 2.04 34.37
N ASN A 261 -11.14 1.23 33.65
CA ASN A 261 -10.74 0.65 32.38
C ASN A 261 -11.52 1.33 31.26
N VAL A 262 -10.85 1.61 30.14
CA VAL A 262 -11.44 2.18 28.94
C VAL A 262 -11.09 1.28 27.78
N ASP A 263 -12.08 0.72 27.10
CA ASP A 263 -11.82 -0.02 25.86
C ASP A 263 -11.32 0.94 24.80
N MET A 264 -10.15 0.63 24.24
CA MET A 264 -9.52 1.42 23.20
C MET A 264 -8.95 0.51 22.12
N CYS A 265 -9.11 0.91 20.88
CA CYS A 265 -8.55 0.23 19.73
C CYS A 265 -7.87 1.24 18.79
N LEU A 266 -6.64 0.94 18.36
CA LEU A 266 -5.85 1.80 17.50
C LEU A 266 -5.97 1.32 16.05
N TYR A 267 -6.51 2.17 15.18
CA TYR A 267 -6.61 1.92 13.74
C TYR A 267 -5.55 2.73 12.99
N ASP A 268 -4.68 2.02 12.29
CA ASP A 268 -3.50 2.56 11.62
C ASP A 268 -3.72 3.00 10.16
N GLY A 269 -4.97 2.98 9.69
CA GLY A 269 -5.27 3.23 8.28
C GLY A 269 -4.77 2.14 7.33
N TYR A 270 -4.34 0.97 7.87
CA TYR A 270 -3.69 -0.10 7.10
C TYR A 270 -4.11 -1.51 7.59
N ASN A 271 -5.27 -1.62 8.27
CA ASN A 271 -5.81 -2.87 8.82
C ASN A 271 -4.83 -3.63 9.72
N SER A 272 -4.15 -2.90 10.63
CA SER A 272 -3.14 -3.45 11.56
C SER A 272 -1.91 -4.08 10.88
N GLN A 273 -1.58 -3.67 9.67
CA GLN A 273 -0.38 -4.11 8.95
C GLN A 273 0.88 -3.32 9.33
N SER A 274 0.76 -2.27 10.15
CA SER A 274 1.90 -1.54 10.69
C SER A 274 2.79 -2.45 11.54
N THR A 275 4.10 -2.27 11.44
CA THR A 275 5.06 -3.08 12.20
C THR A 275 5.21 -2.61 13.65
N TRP A 276 4.94 -1.32 13.91
CA TRP A 276 4.99 -0.72 15.24
C TRP A 276 4.01 0.44 15.38
N PHE A 277 3.66 0.75 16.64
CA PHE A 277 2.91 1.93 17.05
C PHE A 277 3.70 2.71 18.09
N ASP A 278 3.82 4.02 17.94
CA ASP A 278 4.25 4.93 19.00
C ASP A 278 3.01 5.53 19.66
N VAL A 279 2.89 5.31 20.97
CA VAL A 279 1.78 5.80 21.78
C VAL A 279 2.33 6.65 22.91
N SER A 280 1.79 7.83 23.10
CA SER A 280 2.12 8.71 24.22
C SER A 280 0.86 9.31 24.83
N ALA A 281 0.95 9.70 26.08
CA ALA A 281 -0.15 10.38 26.74
C ALA A 281 0.39 11.55 27.59
N SER A 282 -0.45 12.60 27.75
CA SER A 282 -0.10 13.78 28.51
C SER A 282 -1.34 14.35 29.22
N ASP A 283 -1.16 14.79 30.46
CA ASP A 283 -2.17 15.57 31.19
C ASP A 283 -2.02 17.08 31.01
N GLY A 284 -0.98 17.52 30.30
CA GLY A 284 -0.69 18.93 30.02
C GLY A 284 -0.31 19.74 31.23
N LEU A 285 -0.02 19.10 32.39
CA LEU A 285 0.29 19.81 33.65
C LEU A 285 1.78 19.78 33.98
N THR A 286 2.26 20.93 34.49
CA THR A 286 3.53 21.01 35.21
C THR A 286 3.21 21.12 36.70
N VAL A 287 3.51 20.08 37.47
CA VAL A 287 3.14 19.95 38.88
C VAL A 287 4.39 19.58 39.70
N ASP A 288 4.67 20.34 40.74
CA ASP A 288 5.80 20.09 41.62
C ASP A 288 5.60 18.84 42.48
N ARG A 289 6.71 18.14 42.76
CA ARG A 289 6.73 16.96 43.66
C ARG A 289 5.74 15.87 43.29
N ARG A 290 5.44 15.68 42.01
CA ARG A 290 4.74 14.54 41.49
C ARG A 290 5.75 13.44 41.14
N ASP A 291 5.41 12.17 41.39
CA ASP A 291 6.26 11.07 40.99
C ASP A 291 6.39 11.05 39.48
N LYS A 292 7.58 10.69 38.97
CA LYS A 292 7.85 10.64 37.54
C LYS A 292 6.88 9.73 36.83
N GLY A 293 6.31 10.21 35.75
CA GLY A 293 5.40 9.44 34.88
C GLY A 293 3.94 9.40 35.33
N GLN A 294 3.59 9.94 36.52
CA GLN A 294 2.21 10.05 36.98
C GLN A 294 1.46 11.18 36.25
N TYR A 295 0.15 11.07 36.26
CA TYR A 295 -0.82 12.05 35.80
C TYR A 295 -1.60 12.62 36.97
N SER A 296 -2.22 13.79 36.81
CA SER A 296 -3.03 14.38 37.85
C SER A 296 -4.37 14.90 37.36
N VAL A 297 -5.39 14.79 38.18
CA VAL A 297 -6.59 15.62 38.12
C VAL A 297 -6.54 16.67 39.18
N LEU A 298 -6.96 17.90 38.87
CA LEU A 298 -6.92 19.06 39.79
C LEU A 298 -8.32 19.38 40.31
N LEU A 299 -8.39 19.85 41.54
CA LEU A 299 -9.62 20.34 42.13
C LEU A 299 -10.18 21.50 41.28
N ASP A 300 -11.46 21.45 40.91
CA ASP A 300 -12.05 22.42 40.00
C ASP A 300 -12.03 23.85 40.54
N SER A 301 -12.10 24.02 41.85
CA SER A 301 -12.00 25.33 42.54
C SER A 301 -10.57 25.77 42.83
N ASP A 302 -9.56 24.91 42.66
CA ASP A 302 -8.15 25.24 42.93
C ASP A 302 -7.22 24.49 41.96
N LYS A 303 -6.80 25.15 40.91
CA LYS A 303 -5.92 24.61 39.87
C LYS A 303 -4.42 24.83 40.17
N SER A 304 -4.03 25.13 41.40
CA SER A 304 -2.64 25.37 41.78
C SER A 304 -1.70 24.19 41.64
N GLY A 305 -2.29 22.95 41.60
CA GLY A 305 -1.50 21.71 41.56
C GLY A 305 -0.88 21.32 42.91
N ALA A 306 -1.23 22.04 44.02
CA ALA A 306 -0.81 21.67 45.35
C ALA A 306 -1.26 20.24 45.70
N TYR A 307 -0.52 19.55 46.57
CA TYR A 307 -0.80 18.13 46.88
C TYR A 307 -2.22 17.88 47.38
N GLU A 308 -2.74 18.78 48.20
CA GLU A 308 -4.09 18.72 48.74
C GLU A 308 -5.18 19.00 47.71
N SER A 309 -4.84 19.68 46.61
CA SER A 309 -5.77 20.06 45.53
C SER A 309 -5.60 19.22 44.26
N ARG A 310 -4.86 18.11 44.34
CA ARG A 310 -4.70 17.18 43.22
C ARG A 310 -4.86 15.72 43.62
N ILE A 311 -5.22 14.87 42.65
CA ILE A 311 -5.21 13.44 42.80
C ILE A 311 -4.36 12.87 41.67
N ASP A 312 -3.30 12.15 42.05
CA ASP A 312 -2.35 11.57 41.11
C ASP A 312 -2.79 10.13 40.69
N TYR A 313 -2.59 9.76 39.43
CA TYR A 313 -2.93 8.43 38.91
C TYR A 313 -1.89 7.98 37.88
N ASN A 314 -1.85 6.67 37.66
CA ASN A 314 -1.02 6.04 36.62
C ASN A 314 -1.89 5.63 35.43
N VAL A 315 -1.30 5.65 34.24
CA VAL A 315 -1.93 5.12 33.03
C VAL A 315 -1.10 3.95 32.52
N SER A 316 -1.77 2.91 32.13
CA SER A 316 -1.18 1.78 31.41
C SER A 316 -2.11 1.35 30.29
N LEU A 317 -1.55 0.68 29.28
CA LEU A 317 -2.33 0.02 28.23
C LEU A 317 -2.04 -1.49 28.25
N THR A 318 -2.99 -2.27 27.78
CA THR A 318 -2.79 -3.70 27.56
C THR A 318 -2.57 -3.96 26.09
N TYR A 319 -1.43 -4.56 25.74
CA TYR A 319 -1.10 -4.92 24.37
C TYR A 319 -0.56 -6.36 24.34
N ALA A 320 -1.09 -7.18 23.43
CA ALA A 320 -0.72 -8.61 23.29
C ALA A 320 -0.76 -9.36 24.64
N GLY A 321 -1.78 -9.07 25.46
CA GLY A 321 -1.97 -9.66 26.78
C GLY A 321 -1.04 -9.18 27.89
N LYS A 322 -0.18 -8.18 27.61
CA LYS A 322 0.75 -7.60 28.61
C LYS A 322 0.33 -6.19 29.00
N LYS A 323 0.36 -5.89 30.31
CA LYS A 323 0.19 -4.54 30.84
C LYS A 323 1.50 -3.76 30.62
N ILE A 324 1.42 -2.63 29.94
CA ILE A 324 2.53 -1.75 29.59
C ILE A 324 2.24 -0.39 30.23
N ALA A 325 3.16 0.11 31.07
CA ALA A 325 3.05 1.45 31.61
C ALA A 325 3.14 2.48 30.50
N LEU A 326 2.28 3.50 30.56
CA LEU A 326 2.30 4.65 29.67
C LEU A 326 2.62 5.91 30.53
N PRO A 327 3.90 6.25 30.75
CA PRO A 327 4.28 7.37 31.61
C PRO A 327 3.89 8.71 30.96
N ASN A 328 3.57 9.68 31.78
CA ASN A 328 3.18 11.02 31.34
C ASN A 328 4.31 11.70 30.55
N ASN A 329 3.98 12.21 29.37
CA ASN A 329 4.91 12.86 28.43
C ASN A 329 6.03 11.95 27.89
N GLU A 330 5.91 10.62 28.02
CA GLU A 330 6.85 9.69 27.42
C GLU A 330 6.16 8.88 26.30
N THR A 331 6.94 8.53 25.27
CA THR A 331 6.45 7.70 24.15
C THR A 331 6.82 6.25 24.40
N VAL A 332 5.84 5.37 24.25
CA VAL A 332 6.00 3.91 24.34
C VAL A 332 5.80 3.32 22.97
N ARG A 333 6.75 2.49 22.53
CA ARG A 333 6.66 1.78 21.25
C ARG A 333 6.14 0.36 21.42
N LEU A 334 5.03 0.07 20.73
CA LEU A 334 4.46 -1.26 20.62
C LEU A 334 5.00 -1.91 19.35
N GLN A 335 5.71 -3.02 19.48
CA GLN A 335 6.34 -3.74 18.37
C GLN A 335 5.50 -4.92 17.92
N GLY A 336 5.64 -5.33 16.63
CA GLY A 336 5.03 -6.54 16.09
C GLY A 336 3.50 -6.43 15.96
N VAL A 337 2.99 -5.25 15.64
CA VAL A 337 1.56 -5.00 15.53
C VAL A 337 0.94 -5.87 14.44
N ASN A 338 1.60 -6.00 13.30
CA ASN A 338 1.19 -6.87 12.19
C ASN A 338 1.15 -8.37 12.52
N ASN A 339 1.74 -8.77 13.66
CA ASN A 339 1.71 -10.15 14.17
C ASN A 339 0.78 -10.31 15.39
N SER A 340 0.12 -9.24 15.82
CA SER A 340 -0.79 -9.27 16.96
C SER A 340 -2.23 -9.54 16.50
N ALA A 341 -3.04 -10.12 17.41
CA ALA A 341 -4.46 -10.32 17.13
C ALA A 341 -5.18 -8.98 17.00
N GLY A 342 -5.65 -8.67 15.78
CA GLY A 342 -6.50 -7.53 15.52
C GLY A 342 -7.96 -7.78 15.89
N ARG A 343 -8.74 -6.72 16.01
CA ARG A 343 -10.19 -6.75 16.23
C ARG A 343 -10.91 -6.10 15.05
N SER A 344 -11.85 -6.81 14.44
CA SER A 344 -12.71 -6.25 13.41
C SER A 344 -13.71 -5.26 14.04
N VAL A 345 -13.80 -4.07 13.50
CA VAL A 345 -14.68 -2.99 13.95
C VAL A 345 -15.26 -2.22 12.78
N SER A 346 -16.43 -1.61 13.00
CA SER A 346 -16.99 -0.61 12.07
C SER A 346 -16.63 0.77 12.59
N LEU A 347 -15.86 1.52 11.82
CA LEU A 347 -15.44 2.88 12.17
C LEU A 347 -16.33 3.93 11.49
N PRO A 348 -16.62 5.06 12.14
CA PRO A 348 -17.31 6.16 11.50
C PRO A 348 -16.58 6.64 10.23
N GLY A 349 -17.33 6.81 9.14
CA GLY A 349 -16.78 7.30 7.86
C GLY A 349 -16.11 6.24 6.98
N ILE A 350 -16.07 4.97 7.41
CA ILE A 350 -15.58 3.84 6.61
C ILE A 350 -16.74 2.88 6.36
N SER A 351 -17.00 2.57 5.09
CA SER A 351 -18.19 1.80 4.66
C SER A 351 -18.06 0.29 4.84
N VAL A 352 -16.86 -0.21 5.12
CA VAL A 352 -16.56 -1.63 5.32
C VAL A 352 -15.90 -1.84 6.69
N PRO A 353 -16.04 -3.02 7.30
CA PRO A 353 -15.31 -3.34 8.53
C PRO A 353 -13.79 -3.24 8.30
N VAL A 354 -13.09 -2.77 9.33
CA VAL A 354 -11.62 -2.67 9.35
C VAL A 354 -11.07 -3.40 10.56
N VAL A 355 -9.77 -3.66 10.55
CA VAL A 355 -9.09 -4.28 11.68
C VAL A 355 -8.25 -3.24 12.42
N CYS A 356 -8.53 -3.07 13.71
CA CYS A 356 -7.73 -2.26 14.63
C CYS A 356 -7.04 -3.12 15.69
N THR A 357 -6.00 -2.59 16.31
CA THR A 357 -5.23 -3.25 17.37
C THR A 357 -5.81 -2.89 18.73
N PRO A 358 -6.36 -3.88 19.49
CA PRO A 358 -6.89 -3.62 20.83
C PRO A 358 -5.77 -3.18 21.79
N THR A 359 -5.98 -2.05 22.45
CA THR A 359 -5.05 -1.47 23.43
C THR A 359 -5.84 -0.83 24.58
N PRO A 360 -6.68 -1.59 25.32
CA PRO A 360 -7.48 -1.01 26.39
C PRO A 360 -6.59 -0.32 27.44
N LEU A 361 -7.07 0.83 27.90
CA LEU A 361 -6.40 1.64 28.92
C LEU A 361 -6.87 1.26 30.32
N THR A 362 -5.95 1.32 31.26
CA THR A 362 -6.23 1.28 32.70
C THR A 362 -5.70 2.55 33.35
N LEU A 363 -6.60 3.29 33.99
CA LEU A 363 -6.28 4.42 34.84
C LEU A 363 -6.34 3.95 36.30
N GLU A 364 -5.23 4.01 37.01
CA GLU A 364 -5.10 3.45 38.35
C GLU A 364 -4.64 4.56 39.34
N THR A 365 -5.51 4.91 40.25
CA THR A 365 -5.19 5.83 41.35
C THR A 365 -4.62 5.03 42.51
N PRO A 366 -3.33 5.20 42.86
CA PRO A 366 -2.72 4.60 44.02
C PRO A 366 -3.45 4.98 45.31
N GLU A 367 -3.24 4.22 46.36
CA GLU A 367 -3.83 4.54 47.67
C GLU A 367 -3.35 5.87 48.18
N PHE A 368 -4.25 6.73 48.61
CA PHE A 368 -3.96 8.00 49.28
C PHE A 368 -4.87 8.20 50.50
N GLN A 369 -4.41 9.02 51.46
CA GLN A 369 -5.21 9.40 52.63
C GLN A 369 -6.23 10.48 52.24
N SER A 370 -7.51 10.20 52.42
CA SER A 370 -8.58 11.13 52.03
C SER A 370 -8.56 12.43 52.81
N VAL A 371 -8.08 12.40 54.04
CA VAL A 371 -7.95 13.60 54.92
C VAL A 371 -6.91 14.62 54.42
N TRP A 372 -6.01 14.20 53.53
CA TRP A 372 -4.99 15.09 52.95
C TRP A 372 -5.49 15.79 51.64
N LYS A 373 -6.70 15.52 51.24
CA LYS A 373 -7.27 16.09 50.02
C LYS A 373 -8.45 16.99 50.33
N ARG A 374 -8.53 18.13 49.65
CA ARG A 374 -9.67 19.03 49.80
C ARG A 374 -10.92 18.40 49.23
N PRO A 375 -12.09 18.57 49.84
CA PRO A 375 -13.34 18.07 49.31
C PRO A 375 -13.72 18.86 48.04
N GLY A 376 -14.27 18.16 47.04
CA GLY A 376 -14.76 18.78 45.82
C GLY A 376 -14.66 17.88 44.60
N LYS A 377 -14.93 18.42 43.43
CA LYS A 377 -14.82 17.77 42.14
C LYS A 377 -13.40 18.01 41.59
N TYR A 378 -12.82 16.94 41.09
CA TYR A 378 -11.51 16.95 40.46
C TYR A 378 -11.64 16.58 38.99
N SER A 379 -11.01 17.33 38.10
CA SER A 379 -11.00 17.07 36.70
C SER A 379 -9.73 17.49 35.99
N ASN A 380 -9.39 16.83 34.90
CA ASN A 380 -8.37 17.26 33.93
C ASN A 380 -8.58 16.55 32.60
N LYS A 381 -7.91 17.01 31.58
CA LYS A 381 -7.89 16.41 30.25
C LYS A 381 -6.67 15.50 30.11
N LEU A 382 -6.90 14.23 29.76
CA LEU A 382 -5.86 13.30 29.30
C LEU A 382 -5.84 13.31 27.76
N THR A 383 -4.71 13.69 27.17
CA THR A 383 -4.51 13.64 25.72
C THR A 383 -3.67 12.43 25.37
N ILE A 384 -4.16 11.60 24.47
CA ILE A 384 -3.45 10.43 23.95
C ILE A 384 -3.06 10.72 22.50
N THR A 385 -1.80 10.48 22.15
CA THR A 385 -1.28 10.59 20.80
C THR A 385 -0.83 9.24 20.30
N PHE A 386 -1.14 8.95 19.05
CA PHE A 386 -0.87 7.68 18.39
C PHE A 386 -0.27 7.92 17.01
N THR A 387 0.87 7.27 16.72
CA THR A 387 1.55 7.32 15.43
C THR A 387 1.92 5.90 15.00
N PRO A 388 1.32 5.36 13.94
CA PRO A 388 1.67 4.05 13.40
C PRO A 388 2.84 4.15 12.41
N SER A 389 3.54 3.04 12.16
CA SER A 389 4.59 2.96 11.13
C SER A 389 4.05 3.20 9.71
N SER A 390 2.78 2.90 9.44
CA SER A 390 2.10 3.20 8.18
C SER A 390 2.07 4.70 7.83
N ALA A 391 2.17 5.58 8.81
CA ALA A 391 2.23 7.03 8.58
C ALA A 391 3.52 7.48 7.86
N SER A 392 4.58 6.64 7.90
CA SER A 392 5.89 6.89 7.31
C SER A 392 6.10 6.22 5.95
N LEU A 393 5.15 5.39 5.50
CA LEU A 393 5.18 4.67 4.22
C LEU A 393 4.79 5.54 3.02
#